data_be945026f9e3c1385d7e3ef4ff60c826
#
_entry.id   be945026f9e3c1385d7e3ef4ff60c826
#
_cell.length_a   1.000
_cell.length_b   1.000
_cell.length_c   1.000
_cell.angle_alpha   90.00
_cell.angle_beta   90.00
_cell.angle_gamma   90.00
#
_symmetry.space_group_name_H-M   'P 1'
#
loop_
_entity.id
_entity.type
_entity.pdbx_description
1 polymer ?
#
loop_
_entity_poly.entity_id
_entity_poly.type
_entity_poly.pdbx_seq_one_letter_code
_entity_poly.pdbx_strand_id
1 'polypeptide(L)'
;MWDTNYYQVTHSRTTAQSIHCMINNTTGTVSCFSTIIYAFNTNEKRKELWTELAQIEQGVDRPWIIARDFNVVLYPNDRLYGAPVSSAETQDFTKCLHDLHLNELPWKGDYYTWSNKQMGTNKICSRIDRMFGNPDWMMHWGHVVTQYEVPYISDHSPLLIKTEDNQWTVKTLFRFFNIWADHSKFMEKVTEVWHKQLEPRKMSNIWAKLRALKKILKILNKDEFQNSSTRITEARLELIQTQEKINQQYTDELLSKERQALMNIEKWKLVEESALRQKSRAKWIKLGDSNNKYFSAMIKERTNKKMML
;
A
#
# COMPACT_ATOMS: atom_id res chain seq x y z
N MET A 1 -21.63 -3.12 -12.05
CA MET A 1 -22.83 -3.51 -11.30
C MET A 1 -22.35 -3.97 -9.92
N TRP A 2 -23.01 -3.59 -8.84
CA TRP A 2 -22.71 -4.00 -7.46
C TRP A 2 -23.99 -4.47 -6.78
N ASP A 3 -23.86 -5.25 -5.70
CA ASP A 3 -25.00 -5.69 -4.89
C ASP A 3 -25.32 -4.60 -3.85
N THR A 4 -26.50 -3.98 -3.99
CA THR A 4 -26.96 -2.89 -3.12
C THR A 4 -27.29 -3.34 -1.70
N ASN A 5 -27.43 -4.64 -1.46
CA ASN A 5 -27.62 -5.18 -0.12
C ASN A 5 -26.31 -5.15 0.71
N TYR A 6 -25.17 -5.17 0.03
CA TYR A 6 -23.85 -5.20 0.66
C TYR A 6 -23.06 -3.90 0.52
N TYR A 7 -23.30 -3.15 -0.57
CA TYR A 7 -22.50 -1.97 -0.88
C TYR A 7 -23.38 -0.76 -1.21
N GLN A 8 -23.03 0.37 -0.60
CA GLN A 8 -23.50 1.69 -0.98
C GLN A 8 -22.41 2.38 -1.79
N VAL A 9 -22.74 2.77 -3.01
CA VAL A 9 -21.84 3.50 -3.91
C VAL A 9 -22.37 4.91 -4.09
N THR A 10 -21.59 5.90 -3.66
CA THR A 10 -21.91 7.31 -3.81
C THR A 10 -21.05 7.87 -4.93
N HIS A 11 -21.71 8.29 -6.01
CA HIS A 11 -21.04 8.92 -7.14
C HIS A 11 -20.51 10.30 -6.74
N SER A 12 -19.29 10.61 -7.15
CA SER A 12 -18.62 11.86 -6.83
C SER A 12 -18.31 12.69 -8.09
N ARG A 13 -17.74 12.05 -9.12
CA ARG A 13 -17.34 12.73 -10.37
C ARG A 13 -17.37 11.75 -11.54
N THR A 14 -17.79 12.21 -12.72
CA THR A 14 -17.66 11.48 -14.00
C THR A 14 -17.03 12.39 -15.04
N THR A 15 -16.13 11.81 -15.82
CA THR A 15 -15.55 12.43 -17.00
C THR A 15 -15.67 11.50 -18.22
N ALA A 16 -15.08 11.88 -19.34
CA ALA A 16 -15.07 11.01 -20.52
C ALA A 16 -14.21 9.75 -20.33
N GLN A 17 -13.28 9.73 -19.37
CA GLN A 17 -12.32 8.65 -19.16
C GLN A 17 -12.38 8.02 -17.77
N SER A 18 -13.16 8.55 -16.84
CA SER A 18 -13.21 8.03 -15.48
C SER A 18 -14.58 8.22 -14.80
N ILE A 19 -14.85 7.33 -13.84
CA ILE A 19 -15.92 7.47 -12.86
C ILE A 19 -15.30 7.35 -11.49
N HIS A 20 -15.39 8.41 -10.68
CA HIS A 20 -14.92 8.44 -9.30
C HIS A 20 -16.09 8.34 -8.33
N CYS A 21 -16.01 7.43 -7.38
CA CYS A 21 -17.06 7.17 -6.40
C CYS A 21 -16.48 6.75 -5.05
N MET A 22 -17.28 6.93 -4.02
CA MET A 22 -17.04 6.37 -2.70
C MET A 22 -17.83 5.07 -2.54
N ILE A 23 -17.18 4.04 -2.02
CA ILE A 23 -17.75 2.73 -1.75
C ILE A 23 -17.72 2.48 -0.24
N ASN A 24 -18.90 2.23 0.34
CA ASN A 24 -19.03 1.78 1.71
C ASN A 24 -19.78 0.45 1.72
N ASN A 25 -19.38 -0.49 2.58
CA ASN A 25 -20.21 -1.67 2.81
C ASN A 25 -21.19 -1.43 3.98
N THR A 26 -22.26 -2.21 4.01
CA THR A 26 -23.32 -2.11 5.04
C THR A 26 -22.81 -2.46 6.44
N THR A 27 -21.72 -3.20 6.56
CA THR A 27 -21.10 -3.59 7.84
C THR A 27 -20.11 -2.55 8.38
N GLY A 28 -19.82 -1.48 7.61
CA GLY A 28 -18.85 -0.45 7.99
C GLY A 28 -17.38 -0.87 7.96
N THR A 29 -17.08 -2.08 7.48
CA THR A 29 -15.69 -2.60 7.40
C THR A 29 -14.94 -2.16 6.15
N VAL A 30 -15.66 -1.77 5.10
CA VAL A 30 -15.10 -1.24 3.85
C VAL A 30 -15.57 0.19 3.67
N SER A 31 -14.63 1.13 3.62
CA SER A 31 -14.86 2.52 3.24
C SER A 31 -13.66 2.99 2.41
N CYS A 32 -13.87 3.19 1.11
CA CYS A 32 -12.79 3.53 0.19
C CYS A 32 -13.28 4.36 -0.99
N PHE A 33 -12.37 5.10 -1.61
CA PHE A 33 -12.61 5.65 -2.94
C PHE A 33 -12.27 4.64 -4.03
N SER A 34 -13.01 4.70 -5.12
CA SER A 34 -12.78 3.91 -6.33
C SER A 34 -12.89 4.78 -7.56
N THR A 35 -11.88 4.72 -8.42
CA THR A 35 -11.90 5.36 -9.73
C THR A 35 -11.84 4.28 -10.81
N ILE A 36 -12.89 4.17 -11.59
CA ILE A 36 -12.99 3.25 -12.72
C ILE A 36 -12.55 3.99 -13.97
N ILE A 37 -11.56 3.44 -14.65
CA ILE A 37 -10.91 4.04 -15.82
C ILE A 37 -11.38 3.36 -17.11
N TYR A 38 -11.64 4.18 -18.11
CA TYR A 38 -11.74 3.80 -19.51
C TYR A 38 -10.99 4.84 -20.36
N ALA A 39 -9.69 4.68 -20.45
CA ALA A 39 -8.82 5.67 -21.05
C ALA A 39 -8.91 5.70 -22.58
N PHE A 40 -8.68 6.86 -23.18
CA PHE A 40 -8.61 6.97 -24.64
C PHE A 40 -7.40 6.22 -25.23
N ASN A 41 -7.53 5.75 -26.46
CA ASN A 41 -6.49 4.98 -27.16
C ASN A 41 -5.24 5.81 -27.53
N THR A 42 -5.37 7.14 -27.66
CA THR A 42 -4.26 8.01 -28.07
C THR A 42 -3.56 8.62 -26.87
N ASN A 43 -2.23 8.69 -26.94
CA ASN A 43 -1.42 9.23 -25.85
C ASN A 43 -1.81 10.69 -25.50
N GLU A 44 -2.04 11.51 -26.54
CA GLU A 44 -2.42 12.92 -26.34
C GLU A 44 -3.69 13.09 -25.52
N LYS A 45 -4.73 12.33 -25.83
CA LYS A 45 -6.00 12.39 -25.11
C LYS A 45 -5.90 11.82 -23.69
N ARG A 46 -5.00 10.87 -23.43
CA ARG A 46 -4.77 10.33 -22.09
C ARG A 46 -4.09 11.32 -21.13
N LYS A 47 -3.41 12.35 -21.63
CA LYS A 47 -2.79 13.37 -20.75
C LYS A 47 -3.80 14.07 -19.86
N GLU A 48 -5.02 14.27 -20.34
CA GLU A 48 -6.11 14.83 -19.54
C GLU A 48 -6.47 13.92 -18.37
N LEU A 49 -6.48 12.60 -18.56
CA LEU A 49 -6.73 11.61 -17.51
C LEU A 49 -5.67 11.69 -16.40
N TRP A 50 -4.38 11.82 -16.76
CA TRP A 50 -3.32 11.91 -15.76
C TRP A 50 -3.44 13.18 -14.91
N THR A 51 -3.83 14.29 -15.53
CA THR A 51 -4.11 15.56 -14.82
C THR A 51 -5.33 15.44 -13.93
N GLU A 52 -6.37 14.77 -14.39
CA GLU A 52 -7.59 14.52 -13.63
C GLU A 52 -7.33 13.66 -12.39
N LEU A 53 -6.56 12.58 -12.53
CA LEU A 53 -6.19 11.72 -11.41
C LEU A 53 -5.39 12.46 -10.34
N ALA A 54 -4.52 13.39 -10.74
CA ALA A 54 -3.79 14.25 -9.81
C ALA A 54 -4.72 15.24 -9.07
N GLN A 55 -5.78 15.73 -9.71
CA GLN A 55 -6.79 16.55 -9.05
C GLN A 55 -7.64 15.75 -8.05
N ILE A 56 -8.01 14.51 -8.42
CA ILE A 56 -8.77 13.60 -7.54
C ILE A 56 -7.95 13.28 -6.29
N GLU A 57 -6.65 13.00 -6.44
CA GLU A 57 -5.76 12.64 -5.33
C GLU A 57 -5.72 13.71 -4.23
N GLN A 58 -5.80 15.00 -4.58
CA GLN A 58 -5.83 16.10 -3.61
C GLN A 58 -6.99 16.03 -2.62
N GLY A 59 -8.10 15.40 -3.02
CA GLY A 59 -9.29 15.20 -2.17
C GLY A 59 -9.37 13.82 -1.51
N VAL A 60 -8.38 12.95 -1.70
CA VAL A 60 -8.38 11.59 -1.19
C VAL A 60 -7.75 11.52 0.19
N ASP A 61 -8.57 11.29 1.21
CA ASP A 61 -8.19 11.20 2.63
C ASP A 61 -8.21 9.76 3.19
N ARG A 62 -8.42 8.75 2.33
CA ARG A 62 -8.63 7.35 2.72
C ARG A 62 -8.17 6.37 1.65
N PRO A 63 -8.31 5.05 1.88
CA PRO A 63 -7.98 4.04 0.89
C PRO A 63 -8.63 4.31 -0.46
N TRP A 64 -7.82 4.29 -1.51
CA TRP A 64 -8.23 4.58 -2.88
C TRP A 64 -7.71 3.54 -3.84
N ILE A 65 -8.61 3.01 -4.69
CA ILE A 65 -8.29 2.11 -5.79
C ILE A 65 -8.62 2.76 -7.13
N ILE A 66 -7.78 2.47 -8.12
CA ILE A 66 -7.97 2.87 -9.50
C ILE A 66 -7.87 1.61 -10.35
N ALA A 67 -8.86 1.37 -11.18
CA ALA A 67 -8.96 0.10 -11.88
C ALA A 67 -9.54 0.22 -13.27
N ARG A 68 -9.30 -0.78 -14.08
CA ARG A 68 -9.82 -1.07 -15.41
C ARG A 68 -8.87 -0.70 -16.55
N ASP A 69 -9.40 -0.22 -17.67
CA ASP A 69 -8.71 -0.07 -18.92
C ASP A 69 -7.97 1.27 -19.02
N PHE A 70 -6.65 1.21 -18.88
CA PHE A 70 -5.78 2.37 -19.05
C PHE A 70 -5.38 2.61 -20.51
N ASN A 71 -5.71 1.68 -21.42
CA ASN A 71 -5.37 1.71 -22.84
C ASN A 71 -3.87 2.00 -23.14
N VAL A 72 -3.03 1.60 -22.20
CA VAL A 72 -1.58 1.72 -22.27
C VAL A 72 -0.90 0.62 -21.48
N VAL A 73 0.20 0.10 -22.02
CA VAL A 73 1.06 -0.87 -21.36
C VAL A 73 2.02 -0.15 -20.39
N LEU A 74 2.48 -0.87 -19.36
CA LEU A 74 3.42 -0.32 -18.38
C LEU A 74 4.85 -0.79 -18.65
N TYR A 75 5.00 -2.00 -19.18
CA TYR A 75 6.30 -2.63 -19.46
C TYR A 75 6.35 -3.17 -20.89
N PRO A 76 7.54 -3.33 -21.48
CA PRO A 76 7.68 -3.94 -22.81
C PRO A 76 7.02 -5.31 -22.94
N ASN A 77 7.10 -6.15 -21.90
CA ASN A 77 6.52 -7.50 -21.88
C ASN A 77 4.98 -7.50 -21.78
N ASP A 78 4.36 -6.36 -21.55
CA ASP A 78 2.90 -6.24 -21.47
C ASP A 78 2.23 -6.32 -22.86
N ARG A 79 3.01 -6.34 -23.93
CA ARG A 79 2.51 -6.58 -25.29
C ARG A 79 3.17 -7.81 -25.88
N LEU A 80 2.33 -8.76 -26.32
CA LEU A 80 2.73 -9.93 -27.08
C LEU A 80 2.32 -9.69 -28.53
N TYR A 81 3.28 -9.81 -29.45
CA TYR A 81 3.15 -9.50 -30.87
C TYR A 81 2.85 -8.01 -31.15
N GLY A 82 2.75 -7.65 -32.43
CA GLY A 82 2.59 -6.26 -32.85
C GLY A 82 3.87 -5.42 -32.75
N ALA A 83 3.72 -4.11 -32.76
CA ALA A 83 4.86 -3.18 -32.71
C ALA A 83 5.53 -3.21 -31.32
N PRO A 84 6.88 -3.12 -31.26
CA PRO A 84 7.61 -3.02 -30.00
C PRO A 84 7.13 -1.82 -29.18
N VAL A 85 7.05 -2.00 -27.86
CA VAL A 85 6.68 -0.94 -26.93
C VAL A 85 7.83 0.04 -26.79
N SER A 86 7.57 1.32 -27.05
CA SER A 86 8.55 2.38 -26.86
C SER A 86 8.49 2.99 -25.46
N SER A 87 9.60 3.56 -24.98
CA SER A 87 9.62 4.30 -23.71
C SER A 87 8.67 5.50 -23.70
N ALA A 88 8.53 6.18 -24.86
CA ALA A 88 7.59 7.30 -25.00
C ALA A 88 6.12 6.89 -24.80
N GLU A 89 5.76 5.63 -25.12
CA GLU A 89 4.41 5.10 -24.91
C GLU A 89 4.09 4.91 -23.41
N THR A 90 5.07 4.51 -22.61
CA THR A 90 4.87 4.15 -21.19
C THR A 90 5.19 5.27 -20.21
N GLN A 91 5.93 6.30 -20.63
CA GLN A 91 6.52 7.31 -19.74
C GLN A 91 5.48 8.09 -18.94
N ASP A 92 4.43 8.58 -19.60
CA ASP A 92 3.41 9.42 -18.95
C ASP A 92 2.63 8.61 -17.90
N PHE A 93 2.31 7.35 -18.21
CA PHE A 93 1.63 6.45 -17.28
C PHE A 93 2.52 6.10 -16.08
N THR A 94 3.78 5.75 -16.34
CA THR A 94 4.75 5.45 -15.28
C THR A 94 4.94 6.64 -14.36
N LYS A 95 5.05 7.85 -14.93
CA LYS A 95 5.16 9.09 -14.17
C LYS A 95 3.90 9.32 -13.31
N CYS A 96 2.71 9.19 -13.89
CA CYS A 96 1.46 9.33 -13.14
C CYS A 96 1.39 8.38 -11.94
N LEU A 97 1.70 7.09 -12.11
CA LEU A 97 1.71 6.12 -11.03
C LEU A 97 2.72 6.47 -9.93
N HIS A 98 3.88 6.97 -10.34
CA HIS A 98 4.93 7.40 -9.41
C HIS A 98 4.48 8.64 -8.62
N ASP A 99 4.00 9.68 -9.28
CA ASP A 99 3.63 10.95 -8.66
C ASP A 99 2.44 10.78 -7.68
N LEU A 100 1.48 9.93 -8.02
CA LEU A 100 0.32 9.60 -7.19
C LEU A 100 0.57 8.47 -6.17
N HIS A 101 1.80 7.96 -6.08
CA HIS A 101 2.17 6.89 -5.16
C HIS A 101 1.34 5.62 -5.29
N LEU A 102 0.84 5.35 -6.49
CA LEU A 102 -0.01 4.22 -6.80
C LEU A 102 0.81 2.94 -6.97
N ASN A 103 0.32 1.87 -6.39
CA ASN A 103 0.95 0.57 -6.47
C ASN A 103 0.00 -0.44 -7.08
N GLU A 104 0.48 -1.27 -8.01
CA GLU A 104 -0.33 -2.33 -8.59
C GLU A 104 -0.70 -3.37 -7.52
N LEU A 105 -1.97 -3.77 -7.46
CA LEU A 105 -2.43 -4.80 -6.54
C LEU A 105 -1.88 -6.17 -6.95
N PRO A 106 -1.71 -7.11 -5.99
CA PRO A 106 -1.47 -8.51 -6.32
C PRO A 106 -2.55 -9.03 -7.28
N TRP A 107 -2.17 -9.86 -8.22
CA TRP A 107 -3.11 -10.39 -9.19
C TRP A 107 -2.88 -11.87 -9.48
N LYS A 108 -3.91 -12.52 -10.03
CA LYS A 108 -3.89 -13.89 -10.52
C LYS A 108 -4.76 -14.02 -11.77
N GLY A 109 -4.60 -15.10 -12.51
CA GLY A 109 -5.27 -15.32 -13.80
C GLY A 109 -4.36 -15.01 -14.97
N ASP A 110 -4.93 -14.73 -16.14
CA ASP A 110 -4.18 -14.50 -17.35
C ASP A 110 -3.35 -13.22 -17.29
N TYR A 111 -2.13 -13.28 -17.85
CA TYR A 111 -1.24 -12.13 -17.90
C TYR A 111 -1.77 -11.02 -18.83
N TYR A 112 -2.18 -11.40 -20.04
CA TYR A 112 -2.71 -10.45 -21.02
C TYR A 112 -4.21 -10.28 -20.79
N THR A 113 -4.63 -9.03 -20.62
CA THR A 113 -6.00 -8.70 -20.26
C THR A 113 -6.86 -8.29 -21.46
N TRP A 114 -6.22 -8.06 -22.59
CA TRP A 114 -6.87 -7.68 -23.84
C TRP A 114 -6.26 -8.39 -25.05
N SER A 115 -7.09 -8.65 -26.07
CA SER A 115 -6.65 -9.20 -27.34
C SER A 115 -7.51 -8.65 -28.48
N ASN A 116 -6.87 -8.32 -29.61
CA ASN A 116 -7.58 -7.92 -30.83
C ASN A 116 -8.35 -9.08 -31.50
N LYS A 117 -8.36 -10.26 -30.91
CA LYS A 117 -9.03 -11.50 -31.39
C LYS A 117 -8.69 -11.94 -32.80
N GLN A 118 -7.62 -11.39 -33.39
CA GLN A 118 -7.12 -11.84 -34.67
C GLN A 118 -6.29 -13.12 -34.56
N MET A 119 -6.09 -13.82 -35.68
CA MET A 119 -5.33 -15.06 -35.70
C MET A 119 -3.98 -14.85 -36.41
N GLY A 120 -3.06 -15.79 -36.18
CA GLY A 120 -1.76 -15.83 -36.81
C GLY A 120 -0.90 -14.62 -36.48
N THR A 121 -0.23 -14.07 -37.48
CA THR A 121 0.74 -12.97 -37.39
C THR A 121 0.10 -11.63 -37.00
N ASN A 122 -1.20 -11.48 -37.16
CA ASN A 122 -1.93 -10.26 -36.85
C ASN A 122 -2.47 -10.23 -35.39
N LYS A 123 -2.28 -11.31 -34.64
CA LYS A 123 -2.71 -11.37 -33.25
C LYS A 123 -1.88 -10.42 -32.39
N ILE A 124 -2.57 -9.62 -31.56
CA ILE A 124 -1.94 -8.77 -30.53
C ILE A 124 -2.64 -9.06 -29.23
N CYS A 125 -1.86 -9.27 -28.17
CA CYS A 125 -2.37 -9.35 -26.80
C CYS A 125 -1.65 -8.31 -25.95
N SER A 126 -2.38 -7.64 -25.06
CA SER A 126 -1.82 -6.59 -24.21
C SER A 126 -2.37 -6.66 -22.79
N ARG A 127 -1.54 -6.25 -21.83
CA ARG A 127 -1.95 -6.06 -20.45
C ARG A 127 -2.22 -4.59 -20.21
N ILE A 128 -3.44 -4.16 -20.48
CA ILE A 128 -3.88 -2.76 -20.38
C ILE A 128 -4.91 -2.54 -19.27
N ASP A 129 -5.58 -3.60 -18.83
CA ASP A 129 -6.44 -3.56 -17.64
C ASP A 129 -5.60 -3.84 -16.41
N ARG A 130 -5.63 -2.94 -15.44
CA ARG A 130 -4.84 -3.03 -14.21
C ARG A 130 -5.63 -2.49 -13.02
N MET A 131 -5.16 -2.81 -11.83
CA MET A 131 -5.67 -2.24 -10.59
C MET A 131 -4.53 -1.75 -9.73
N PHE A 132 -4.66 -0.51 -9.28
CA PHE A 132 -3.70 0.15 -8.41
C PHE A 132 -4.37 0.62 -7.13
N GLY A 133 -3.62 0.70 -6.05
CA GLY A 133 -4.05 1.26 -4.79
C GLY A 133 -3.07 2.29 -4.27
N ASN A 134 -3.57 3.31 -3.57
CA ASN A 134 -2.74 4.26 -2.84
C ASN A 134 -2.10 3.60 -1.61
N PRO A 135 -1.15 4.25 -0.91
CA PRO A 135 -0.52 3.70 0.29
C PRO A 135 -1.52 3.23 1.35
N ASP A 136 -2.62 3.96 1.56
CA ASP A 136 -3.64 3.61 2.55
C ASP A 136 -4.38 2.33 2.17
N TRP A 137 -4.75 2.15 0.90
CA TRP A 137 -5.29 0.88 0.43
C TRP A 137 -4.32 -0.26 0.66
N MET A 138 -3.04 -0.05 0.34
CA MET A 138 -2.02 -1.09 0.49
C MET A 138 -1.77 -1.46 1.95
N MET A 139 -1.95 -0.53 2.88
CA MET A 139 -1.82 -0.81 4.31
C MET A 139 -3.01 -1.63 4.85
N HIS A 140 -4.23 -1.32 4.42
CA HIS A 140 -5.44 -1.96 4.93
C HIS A 140 -5.78 -3.25 4.17
N TRP A 141 -5.74 -3.20 2.84
CA TRP A 141 -6.17 -4.29 1.95
C TRP A 141 -5.12 -4.73 0.93
N GLY A 142 -3.84 -4.52 1.19
CA GLY A 142 -2.75 -4.96 0.30
C GLY A 142 -2.67 -6.48 0.10
N HIS A 143 -3.43 -7.25 0.86
CA HIS A 143 -3.60 -8.70 0.69
C HIS A 143 -4.69 -9.07 -0.32
N VAL A 144 -5.54 -8.12 -0.69
CA VAL A 144 -6.61 -8.34 -1.67
C VAL A 144 -5.99 -8.59 -3.04
N VAL A 145 -6.40 -9.68 -3.68
CA VAL A 145 -5.87 -10.13 -4.96
C VAL A 145 -6.87 -9.80 -6.06
N THR A 146 -6.39 -9.11 -7.09
CA THR A 146 -7.14 -8.91 -8.32
C THR A 146 -7.18 -10.21 -9.12
N GLN A 147 -8.35 -10.68 -9.50
CA GLN A 147 -8.52 -11.86 -10.33
C GLN A 147 -8.92 -11.43 -11.74
N TYR A 148 -8.11 -11.80 -12.74
CA TYR A 148 -8.46 -11.68 -14.14
C TYR A 148 -9.11 -12.97 -14.60
N GLU A 149 -10.36 -12.86 -15.04
CA GLU A 149 -11.16 -13.99 -15.53
C GLU A 149 -10.98 -14.14 -17.04
N VAL A 150 -11.34 -15.30 -17.56
CA VAL A 150 -11.30 -15.56 -18.99
C VAL A 150 -12.25 -14.63 -19.74
N PRO A 151 -11.81 -13.98 -20.85
CA PRO A 151 -12.59 -12.93 -21.51
C PRO A 151 -13.83 -13.40 -22.28
N TYR A 152 -14.07 -14.70 -22.40
CA TYR A 152 -15.20 -15.31 -23.15
C TYR A 152 -15.49 -14.60 -24.50
N ILE A 153 -16.60 -13.85 -24.58
CA ILE A 153 -17.03 -13.12 -25.78
C ILE A 153 -16.39 -11.73 -25.87
N SER A 154 -15.95 -11.13 -24.76
CA SER A 154 -15.30 -9.82 -24.73
C SER A 154 -13.85 -9.92 -25.21
N ASP A 155 -13.31 -8.87 -25.77
CA ASP A 155 -11.88 -8.69 -26.06
C ASP A 155 -11.06 -8.35 -24.81
N HIS A 156 -11.71 -7.92 -23.72
CA HIS A 156 -11.11 -7.67 -22.39
C HIS A 156 -11.45 -8.77 -21.39
N SER A 157 -10.51 -9.06 -20.50
CA SER A 157 -10.71 -9.92 -19.33
C SER A 157 -11.50 -9.21 -18.25
N PRO A 158 -12.54 -9.82 -17.68
CA PRO A 158 -13.19 -9.30 -16.49
C PRO A 158 -12.21 -9.23 -15.32
N LEU A 159 -12.25 -8.12 -14.59
CA LEU A 159 -11.44 -7.88 -13.42
C LEU A 159 -12.32 -7.96 -12.17
N LEU A 160 -11.97 -8.85 -11.25
CA LEU A 160 -12.71 -9.13 -10.04
C LEU A 160 -11.83 -8.90 -8.80
N ILE A 161 -12.40 -8.27 -7.78
CA ILE A 161 -11.82 -8.24 -6.44
C ILE A 161 -12.82 -8.75 -5.43
N LYS A 162 -12.33 -9.46 -4.41
CA LYS A 162 -13.14 -9.89 -3.26
C LYS A 162 -12.61 -9.16 -2.04
N THR A 163 -13.42 -8.27 -1.51
CA THR A 163 -13.14 -7.49 -0.30
C THR A 163 -13.66 -8.16 0.96
N GLU A 164 -14.38 -9.27 0.81
CA GLU A 164 -14.82 -10.04 1.97
C GLU A 164 -13.61 -10.54 2.74
N ASP A 165 -13.65 -10.33 4.04
CA ASP A 165 -12.85 -11.05 5.01
C ASP A 165 -13.16 -12.56 4.93
N ASN A 166 -12.67 -13.21 3.90
CA ASN A 166 -12.27 -14.58 4.12
C ASN A 166 -11.18 -14.45 5.19
N GLN A 167 -11.58 -14.72 6.43
CA GLN A 167 -10.68 -15.01 7.54
C GLN A 167 -9.85 -16.25 7.19
N TRP A 168 -9.12 -16.19 6.10
CA TRP A 168 -7.86 -16.87 6.04
C TRP A 168 -6.99 -16.14 7.06
N THR A 169 -7.23 -16.46 8.31
CA THR A 169 -6.23 -16.31 9.35
C THR A 169 -5.07 -17.21 8.94
N VAL A 170 -4.35 -16.83 7.91
CA VAL A 170 -2.95 -17.21 7.79
C VAL A 170 -2.39 -16.69 9.09
N LYS A 171 -2.24 -17.60 10.07
CA LYS A 171 -1.62 -17.27 11.35
C LYS A 171 -0.29 -16.63 10.99
N THR A 172 -0.27 -15.31 10.92
CA THR A 172 0.95 -14.56 10.62
C THR A 172 1.94 -14.98 11.68
N LEU A 173 2.97 -15.69 11.22
CA LEU A 173 4.03 -16.12 12.11
C LEU A 173 4.54 -14.88 12.84
N PHE A 174 4.72 -15.01 14.15
CA PHE A 174 5.28 -13.94 14.94
C PHE A 174 6.60 -13.50 14.32
N ARG A 175 6.72 -12.21 14.05
CA ARG A 175 7.93 -11.61 13.54
C ARG A 175 8.44 -10.62 14.59
N PHE A 176 9.68 -10.82 15.02
CA PHE A 176 10.39 -9.86 15.85
C PHE A 176 10.83 -8.68 14.98
N PHE A 177 10.61 -7.46 15.42
CA PHE A 177 11.13 -6.26 14.77
C PHE A 177 12.36 -5.76 15.53
N ASN A 178 13.46 -5.54 14.80
CA ASN A 178 14.73 -5.13 15.39
C ASN A 178 14.61 -3.81 16.16
N ILE A 179 13.78 -2.90 15.69
CA ILE A 179 13.51 -1.62 16.35
C ILE A 179 13.01 -1.78 17.80
N TRP A 180 12.45 -2.93 18.16
CA TRP A 180 12.03 -3.18 19.54
C TRP A 180 13.23 -3.33 20.48
N ALA A 181 14.37 -3.82 19.97
CA ALA A 181 15.60 -4.00 20.75
C ALA A 181 16.21 -2.65 21.18
N ASP A 182 15.96 -1.59 20.40
CA ASP A 182 16.45 -0.24 20.68
C ASP A 182 15.56 0.52 21.67
N HIS A 183 14.42 -0.06 22.08
CA HIS A 183 13.50 0.56 23.02
C HIS A 183 14.00 0.45 24.45
N SER A 184 13.98 1.56 25.22
CA SER A 184 14.52 1.63 26.60
C SER A 184 13.98 0.56 27.55
N LYS A 185 12.70 0.21 27.42
CA LYS A 185 12.05 -0.82 28.24
C LYS A 185 12.26 -2.26 27.76
N PHE A 186 12.95 -2.45 26.63
CA PHE A 186 13.08 -3.78 26.02
C PHE A 186 13.85 -4.74 26.93
N MET A 187 15.05 -4.33 27.37
CA MET A 187 15.92 -5.18 28.20
C MET A 187 15.27 -5.50 29.55
N GLU A 188 14.59 -4.55 30.17
CA GLU A 188 13.83 -4.77 31.40
C GLU A 188 12.79 -5.88 31.22
N LYS A 189 11.97 -5.78 30.20
CA LYS A 189 10.92 -6.77 29.89
C LYS A 189 11.48 -8.14 29.52
N VAL A 190 12.61 -8.20 28.82
CA VAL A 190 13.28 -9.46 28.50
C VAL A 190 13.83 -10.10 29.78
N THR A 191 14.52 -9.34 30.61
CA THR A 191 15.11 -9.78 31.86
C THR A 191 14.05 -10.33 32.82
N GLU A 192 12.93 -9.62 32.96
CA GLU A 192 11.78 -10.04 33.78
C GLU A 192 11.27 -11.45 33.40
N VAL A 193 11.20 -11.77 32.12
CA VAL A 193 10.76 -13.10 31.66
C VAL A 193 11.86 -14.14 31.75
N TRP A 194 13.12 -13.75 31.46
CA TRP A 194 14.21 -14.69 31.29
C TRP A 194 14.67 -15.29 32.62
N HIS A 195 14.59 -14.54 33.71
CA HIS A 195 14.94 -15.03 35.05
C HIS A 195 13.89 -15.96 35.66
N LYS A 196 12.66 -15.99 35.16
CA LYS A 196 11.60 -16.88 35.68
C LYS A 196 11.84 -18.32 35.20
N GLN A 197 11.72 -19.28 36.10
CA GLN A 197 11.64 -20.69 35.69
C GLN A 197 10.16 -21.05 35.50
N LEU A 198 9.74 -21.22 34.24
CA LEU A 198 8.35 -21.44 33.86
C LEU A 198 8.04 -22.93 33.72
N GLU A 199 9.05 -23.77 33.43
CA GLU A 199 8.93 -25.19 33.19
C GLU A 199 10.11 -25.95 33.77
N PRO A 200 9.92 -27.22 34.24
CA PRO A 200 11.00 -28.00 34.84
C PRO A 200 12.07 -28.44 33.85
N ARG A 201 11.68 -28.79 32.59
CA ARG A 201 12.61 -29.24 31.54
C ARG A 201 13.22 -28.07 30.81
N LYS A 202 14.54 -28.10 30.60
CA LYS A 202 15.31 -26.98 29.99
C LYS A 202 14.71 -26.48 28.67
N MET A 203 14.44 -27.38 27.73
CA MET A 203 13.88 -27.00 26.41
C MET A 203 12.43 -26.49 26.51
N SER A 204 11.59 -27.12 27.32
CA SER A 204 10.23 -26.67 27.60
C SER A 204 10.23 -25.29 28.26
N ASN A 205 11.18 -25.03 29.16
CA ASN A 205 11.34 -23.74 29.81
C ASN A 205 11.72 -22.63 28.82
N ILE A 206 12.66 -22.89 27.89
CA ILE A 206 13.01 -21.94 26.82
C ILE A 206 11.77 -21.64 25.95
N TRP A 207 11.03 -22.65 25.55
CA TRP A 207 9.78 -22.48 24.77
C TRP A 207 8.75 -21.66 25.52
N ALA A 208 8.54 -21.90 26.81
CA ALA A 208 7.61 -21.16 27.66
C ALA A 208 8.03 -19.69 27.78
N LYS A 209 9.32 -19.42 27.99
CA LYS A 209 9.90 -18.07 28.03
C LYS A 209 9.72 -17.32 26.71
N LEU A 210 10.02 -17.94 25.57
CA LEU A 210 9.82 -17.34 24.25
C LEU A 210 8.34 -17.03 23.98
N ARG A 211 7.44 -17.93 24.40
CA ARG A 211 6.00 -17.71 24.27
C ARG A 211 5.48 -16.57 25.15
N ALA A 212 6.00 -16.45 26.38
CA ALA A 212 5.69 -15.33 27.28
C ALA A 212 6.24 -14.01 26.72
N LEU A 213 7.49 -14.00 26.28
CA LEU A 213 8.14 -12.85 25.66
C LEU A 213 7.40 -12.38 24.41
N LYS A 214 6.94 -13.30 23.57
CA LYS A 214 6.09 -12.97 22.39
C LYS A 214 4.86 -12.16 22.77
N LYS A 215 4.18 -12.49 23.88
CA LYS A 215 2.99 -11.74 24.34
C LYS A 215 3.37 -10.32 24.76
N ILE A 216 4.43 -10.19 25.53
CA ILE A 216 4.93 -8.90 26.03
C ILE A 216 5.37 -7.99 24.87
N LEU A 217 6.11 -8.54 23.91
CA LEU A 217 6.56 -7.79 22.73
C LEU A 217 5.40 -7.38 21.80
N LYS A 218 4.31 -8.16 21.74
CA LYS A 218 3.10 -7.73 21.05
C LYS A 218 2.43 -6.52 21.73
N ILE A 219 2.41 -6.51 23.06
CA ILE A 219 1.89 -5.38 23.82
C ILE A 219 2.79 -4.16 23.60
N LEU A 220 4.10 -4.30 23.73
CA LEU A 220 5.07 -3.24 23.46
C LEU A 220 4.89 -2.66 22.05
N ASN A 221 4.69 -3.52 21.05
CA ASN A 221 4.44 -3.08 19.69
C ASN A 221 3.15 -2.27 19.56
N LYS A 222 2.10 -2.72 20.24
CA LYS A 222 0.81 -2.03 20.22
C LYS A 222 0.90 -0.65 20.86
N ASP A 223 1.54 -0.56 22.01
CA ASP A 223 1.57 0.67 22.81
C ASP A 223 2.54 1.72 22.26
N GLU A 224 3.70 1.27 21.75
CA GLU A 224 4.80 2.18 21.42
C GLU A 224 5.03 2.35 19.91
N PHE A 225 4.74 1.35 19.07
CA PHE A 225 5.11 1.34 17.63
C PHE A 225 3.92 1.28 16.69
N GLN A 226 2.75 0.85 17.17
CA GLN A 226 1.53 0.88 16.38
C GLN A 226 1.09 2.34 16.23
N ASN A 227 0.63 2.72 15.01
CA ASN A 227 0.23 4.08 14.67
C ASN A 227 1.39 5.10 14.48
N SER A 228 2.55 4.64 13.99
CA SER A 228 3.66 5.55 13.65
C SER A 228 3.24 6.67 12.68
N SER A 229 2.43 6.37 11.67
CA SER A 229 1.89 7.36 10.73
C SER A 229 0.99 8.40 11.39
N THR A 230 0.12 7.99 12.32
CA THR A 230 -0.70 8.94 13.12
C THR A 230 0.18 9.85 13.96
N ARG A 231 1.20 9.29 14.63
CA ARG A 231 2.15 10.08 15.44
C ARG A 231 2.97 11.06 14.62
N ILE A 232 3.33 10.70 13.37
CA ILE A 232 3.97 11.63 12.42
C ILE A 232 3.02 12.77 12.08
N THR A 233 1.75 12.48 11.83
CA THR A 233 0.75 13.50 11.49
C THR A 233 0.50 14.44 12.68
N GLU A 234 0.36 13.91 13.88
CA GLU A 234 0.21 14.69 15.12
C GLU A 234 1.42 15.61 15.35
N ALA A 235 2.64 15.09 15.22
CA ALA A 235 3.85 15.87 15.36
C ALA A 235 3.99 16.97 14.28
N ARG A 236 3.50 16.74 13.05
CA ARG A 236 3.44 17.76 12.01
C ARG A 236 2.45 18.87 12.35
N LEU A 237 1.26 18.52 12.87
CA LEU A 237 0.28 19.50 13.30
C LEU A 237 0.82 20.35 14.45
N GLU A 238 1.48 19.73 15.43
CA GLU A 238 2.14 20.43 16.52
C GLU A 238 3.23 21.39 16.02
N LEU A 239 4.02 20.96 15.04
CA LEU A 239 5.04 21.80 14.40
C LEU A 239 4.42 23.03 13.73
N ILE A 240 3.38 22.86 12.92
CA ILE A 240 2.68 23.93 12.22
C ILE A 240 2.13 24.94 13.24
N GLN A 241 1.41 24.47 14.27
CA GLN A 241 0.83 25.34 15.31
C GLN A 241 1.92 26.09 16.10
N THR A 242 3.06 25.43 16.33
CA THR A 242 4.17 26.08 17.04
C THR A 242 4.84 27.15 16.20
N GLN A 243 5.03 26.89 14.89
CA GLN A 243 5.58 27.86 13.95
C GLN A 243 4.65 29.07 13.76
N GLU A 244 3.34 28.87 13.71
CA GLU A 244 2.37 29.98 13.69
C GLU A 244 2.48 30.88 14.93
N LYS A 245 2.67 30.29 16.11
CA LYS A 245 2.89 31.05 17.36
C LYS A 245 4.22 31.77 17.37
N ILE A 246 5.31 31.17 16.88
CA ILE A 246 6.63 31.81 16.76
C ILE A 246 6.55 33.00 15.83
N ASN A 247 5.78 32.95 14.76
CA ASN A 247 5.59 34.08 13.83
C ASN A 247 4.82 35.25 14.46
N GLN A 248 4.01 34.98 15.50
CA GLN A 248 3.30 36.03 16.25
C GLN A 248 4.15 36.60 17.40
N GLN A 249 4.79 35.72 18.13
CA GLN A 249 5.65 36.10 19.26
C GLN A 249 6.73 35.07 19.47
N TYR A 250 7.99 35.47 19.34
CA TYR A 250 9.15 34.62 19.58
C TYR A 250 9.39 34.42 21.07
N THR A 251 9.52 33.13 21.50
CA THR A 251 9.96 32.77 22.85
C THR A 251 10.85 31.52 22.78
N ASP A 252 11.79 31.39 23.73
CA ASP A 252 12.69 30.23 23.82
C ASP A 252 11.94 28.95 24.07
N GLU A 253 10.80 29.01 24.77
CA GLU A 253 9.92 27.84 24.99
C GLU A 253 9.31 27.33 23.69
N LEU A 254 8.87 28.24 22.81
CA LEU A 254 8.32 27.84 21.50
C LEU A 254 9.40 27.26 20.59
N LEU A 255 10.62 27.78 20.64
CA LEU A 255 11.74 27.21 19.90
C LEU A 255 12.08 25.79 20.41
N SER A 256 12.02 25.57 21.72
CA SER A 256 12.22 24.25 22.33
C SER A 256 11.13 23.26 21.87
N LYS A 257 9.85 23.68 21.80
CA LYS A 257 8.73 22.87 21.30
C LYS A 257 8.88 22.55 19.82
N GLU A 258 9.30 23.51 18.99
CA GLU A 258 9.59 23.30 17.58
C GLU A 258 10.66 22.21 17.38
N ARG A 259 11.79 22.32 18.10
CA ARG A 259 12.85 21.32 18.06
C ARG A 259 12.35 19.93 18.48
N GLN A 260 11.53 19.88 19.53
CA GLN A 260 10.95 18.61 20.00
C GLN A 260 10.01 17.98 18.96
N ALA A 261 9.17 18.77 18.31
CA ALA A 261 8.29 18.31 17.25
C ALA A 261 9.08 17.77 16.03
N LEU A 262 10.14 18.46 15.63
CA LEU A 262 11.04 17.99 14.56
C LEU A 262 11.72 16.66 14.93
N MET A 263 12.25 16.54 16.14
CA MET A 263 12.84 15.29 16.63
C MET A 263 11.82 14.14 16.66
N ASN A 264 10.58 14.41 17.05
CA ASN A 264 9.50 13.42 17.05
C ASN A 264 9.17 12.95 15.63
N ILE A 265 9.09 13.87 14.66
CA ILE A 265 8.85 13.52 13.24
C ILE A 265 9.98 12.62 12.73
N GLU A 266 11.23 12.96 12.98
CA GLU A 266 12.39 12.19 12.55
C GLU A 266 12.39 10.80 13.18
N LYS A 267 12.17 10.72 14.50
CA LYS A 267 12.07 9.47 15.25
C LYS A 267 11.02 8.52 14.65
N TRP A 268 9.81 9.02 14.42
CA TRP A 268 8.72 8.17 13.93
C TRP A 268 8.89 7.77 12.46
N LYS A 269 9.50 8.64 11.64
CA LYS A 269 9.91 8.26 10.27
C LYS A 269 10.93 7.12 10.28
N LEU A 270 11.94 7.17 11.14
CA LEU A 270 12.94 6.10 11.28
C LEU A 270 12.31 4.78 11.74
N VAL A 271 11.35 4.83 12.69
CA VAL A 271 10.60 3.65 13.14
C VAL A 271 9.85 3.01 11.98
N GLU A 272 9.11 3.80 11.22
CA GLU A 272 8.34 3.33 10.07
C GLU A 272 9.26 2.73 9.00
N GLU A 273 10.31 3.43 8.62
CA GLU A 273 11.31 2.96 7.64
C GLU A 273 11.98 1.66 8.07
N SER A 274 12.42 1.56 9.34
CA SER A 274 13.03 0.34 9.88
C SER A 274 12.09 -0.86 9.81
N ALA A 275 10.82 -0.67 10.15
CA ALA A 275 9.81 -1.72 10.08
C ALA A 275 9.56 -2.17 8.64
N LEU A 276 9.46 -1.23 7.70
CA LEU A 276 9.27 -1.51 6.27
C LEU A 276 10.50 -2.20 5.68
N ARG A 277 11.71 -1.71 5.99
CA ARG A 277 12.97 -2.31 5.58
C ARG A 277 13.08 -3.75 6.02
N GLN A 278 12.78 -4.05 7.29
CA GLN A 278 12.82 -5.41 7.81
C GLN A 278 11.74 -6.30 7.18
N LYS A 279 10.53 -5.78 6.94
CA LYS A 279 9.47 -6.50 6.22
C LYS A 279 9.89 -6.82 4.78
N SER A 280 10.51 -5.87 4.08
CA SER A 280 11.01 -6.04 2.71
C SER A 280 12.23 -6.93 2.60
N ARG A 281 12.98 -7.16 3.71
CA ARG A 281 14.29 -7.83 3.76
C ARG A 281 15.33 -7.20 2.83
N ALA A 282 15.22 -5.94 2.53
CA ALA A 282 16.18 -5.23 1.70
C ALA A 282 17.50 -5.04 2.49
N LYS A 283 18.60 -5.56 1.95
CA LYS A 283 19.90 -5.57 2.66
C LYS A 283 20.81 -4.40 2.30
N TRP A 284 20.58 -3.73 1.17
CA TRP A 284 21.58 -2.90 0.51
C TRP A 284 21.36 -1.39 0.58
N ILE A 285 20.28 -0.91 1.17
CA ILE A 285 19.94 0.50 1.20
C ILE A 285 20.19 1.07 2.58
N LYS A 286 20.99 2.13 2.67
CA LYS A 286 21.17 2.89 3.92
C LYS A 286 19.86 3.59 4.29
N LEU A 287 19.63 3.77 5.59
CA LEU A 287 18.52 4.58 6.10
C LEU A 287 18.65 6.02 5.59
N GLY A 288 17.60 6.59 5.05
CA GLY A 288 17.58 7.94 4.51
C GLY A 288 16.35 8.22 3.65
N ASP A 289 16.18 9.45 3.26
CA ASP A 289 14.95 9.97 2.64
C ASP A 289 14.36 9.11 1.51
N SER A 290 13.06 8.88 1.58
CA SER A 290 12.19 8.32 0.52
C SER A 290 12.23 6.81 0.26
N ASN A 291 12.91 5.98 1.05
CA ASN A 291 12.99 4.54 0.79
C ASN A 291 11.73 3.75 1.16
N ASN A 292 10.75 4.35 1.83
CA ASN A 292 9.51 3.67 2.25
C ASN A 292 8.72 3.09 1.06
N LYS A 293 8.72 3.77 -0.08
CA LYS A 293 8.08 3.31 -1.32
C LYS A 293 8.76 2.06 -1.89
N TYR A 294 10.09 2.07 -1.92
CA TYR A 294 10.89 0.91 -2.35
C TYR A 294 10.64 -0.31 -1.45
N PHE A 295 10.68 -0.13 -0.14
CA PHE A 295 10.44 -1.21 0.82
C PHE A 295 9.01 -1.76 0.71
N SER A 296 8.03 -0.91 0.51
CA SER A 296 6.65 -1.33 0.29
C SER A 296 6.50 -2.15 -1.00
N ALA A 297 7.14 -1.74 -2.09
CA ALA A 297 7.16 -2.49 -3.35
C ALA A 297 7.83 -3.87 -3.19
N MET A 298 8.96 -3.95 -2.47
CA MET A 298 9.66 -5.21 -2.21
C MET A 298 8.88 -6.16 -1.29
N ILE A 299 8.15 -5.65 -0.31
CA ILE A 299 7.26 -6.46 0.53
C ILE A 299 6.20 -7.11 -0.35
N LYS A 300 5.66 -6.35 -1.27
CA LYS A 300 4.63 -6.75 -2.20
C LYS A 300 5.07 -7.86 -3.14
N GLU A 301 6.21 -7.68 -3.81
CA GLU A 301 6.80 -8.70 -4.69
C GLU A 301 6.97 -10.05 -3.98
N ARG A 302 7.39 -10.03 -2.72
CA ARG A 302 7.58 -11.25 -1.92
C ARG A 302 6.30 -11.91 -1.46
N THR A 303 5.28 -11.13 -1.15
CA THR A 303 3.97 -11.67 -0.81
C THR A 303 3.40 -12.39 -2.03
N ASN A 304 3.56 -11.81 -3.21
CA ASN A 304 3.13 -12.42 -4.46
C ASN A 304 3.88 -13.72 -4.78
N LYS A 305 5.21 -13.74 -4.64
CA LYS A 305 6.01 -14.97 -4.85
C LYS A 305 5.68 -16.12 -3.88
N LYS A 306 5.21 -15.80 -2.66
CA LYS A 306 4.77 -16.83 -1.70
C LYS A 306 3.38 -17.39 -1.96
N MET A 307 2.57 -16.71 -2.74
CA MET A 307 1.22 -17.16 -3.11
C MET A 307 1.22 -18.01 -4.39
N MET A 308 2.36 -18.06 -5.10
CA MET A 308 2.56 -18.87 -6.31
C MET A 308 3.21 -20.22 -6.03
N LEU A 309 3.58 -20.54 -4.80
CA LEU A 309 4.09 -21.82 -4.30
C LEU A 309 3.05 -22.48 -3.36
#